data_0443d1cd2f1218b716aa3b777311a42c
#
_entry.id   0443d1cd2f1218b716aa3b777311a42c
#
_cell.length_a   1.000
_cell.length_b   1.000
_cell.length_c   1.000
_cell.angle_alpha   90.00
_cell.angle_beta   90.00
_cell.angle_gamma   90.00
#
_symmetry.space_group_name_H-M   'P 1'
#
loop_
_entity.id
_entity.type
_entity.pdbx_description
1 polymer ?
#
loop_
_entity_poly.entity_id
_entity_poly.type
_entity_poly.pdbx_seq_one_letter_code
_entity_poly.pdbx_strand_id
1 'polypeptide(L)'
;MAEELYRHGVRDIFTLCGGHIAPIYDGCLRYGIRLIDTRHEQAAAHAGDGYARLTRGVGVALVTAGPGVTDAVTGIANAFQAQSPLVVLGGAAEVRSVGRGALQEMEQVPLMRSITKWCATANDPKRLREYIQTAIRVATGGVPGPVFLELPFDVLMSQVDDNELIVPPPLPPWPRTQADPAQVEQLVELLVRAERPIIFAGSQVYWDNASADLRHLTESLGIPVMMNGMGRGVLPADHANVYSLARKRALRGTDLVLIMGTPLDFRVGFGAGFNPAAKIVQIDRDYTQLGKNRATDLALAGHSGLVLRQITDAVGGKAEALRNRLAAWRHELRDDEVKQHQKLIPYMQSSTQPINHYQLASALGEALGAGPLGTGHLADNALIIGDGGDVVAMAAKVLPLGGPGQWLDPGPLGCLGVGAPFALAAKALDPQHHKRVVVLSGDGSFGLNGFSDIGKNLGYVLAMLPDVLVELFTGKTKSLNMDNSLLPLASI
;
A
#
# COMPACT_ATOMS: atom_id res chain seq x y z
N MET A 1 6.13 -23.53 -14.63
CA MET A 1 5.65 -22.57 -13.61
C MET A 1 6.64 -21.41 -13.39
N ALA A 2 7.87 -21.65 -12.95
CA ALA A 2 8.86 -20.57 -12.73
C ALA A 2 9.11 -19.73 -13.99
N GLU A 3 9.20 -20.35 -15.15
CA GLU A 3 9.29 -19.64 -16.43
C GLU A 3 8.10 -18.68 -16.64
N GLU A 4 6.89 -19.10 -16.30
CA GLU A 4 5.71 -18.26 -16.48
C GLU A 4 5.69 -17.09 -15.51
N LEU A 5 6.08 -17.30 -14.26
CA LEU A 5 6.31 -16.19 -13.31
C LEU A 5 7.33 -15.19 -13.84
N TYR A 6 8.47 -15.68 -14.37
CA TYR A 6 9.51 -14.84 -14.96
C TYR A 6 9.02 -14.04 -16.16
N ARG A 7 8.22 -14.67 -17.06
CA ARG A 7 7.61 -14.01 -18.24
C ARG A 7 6.68 -12.86 -17.85
N HIS A 8 6.01 -12.98 -16.69
CA HIS A 8 5.16 -11.94 -16.11
C HIS A 8 5.89 -10.93 -15.23
N GLY A 9 7.22 -10.88 -15.31
CA GLY A 9 8.03 -9.87 -14.62
C GLY A 9 8.35 -10.17 -13.16
N VAL A 10 7.98 -11.33 -12.62
CA VAL A 10 8.36 -11.75 -11.27
C VAL A 10 9.87 -11.96 -11.23
N ARG A 11 10.54 -11.28 -10.30
CA ARG A 11 12.00 -11.37 -10.07
C ARG A 11 12.33 -11.75 -8.65
N ASP A 12 11.39 -11.55 -7.74
CA ASP A 12 11.51 -11.81 -6.31
C ASP A 12 10.31 -12.59 -5.82
N ILE A 13 10.55 -13.60 -5.00
CA ILE A 13 9.54 -14.37 -4.28
C ILE A 13 9.92 -14.38 -2.81
N PHE A 14 8.98 -13.97 -1.95
CA PHE A 14 9.13 -14.01 -0.50
C PHE A 14 8.62 -15.35 0.02
N THR A 15 9.42 -16.03 0.87
CA THR A 15 9.14 -17.42 1.16
C THR A 15 9.69 -17.86 2.52
N LEU A 16 9.06 -18.87 3.10
CA LEU A 16 9.68 -19.71 4.11
C LEU A 16 9.77 -21.16 3.59
N CYS A 17 10.96 -21.75 3.71
CA CYS A 17 11.29 -23.05 3.16
C CYS A 17 10.38 -24.16 3.69
N GLY A 18 9.96 -25.06 2.78
CA GLY A 18 9.20 -26.26 3.14
C GLY A 18 9.24 -27.33 2.04
N GLY A 19 9.05 -28.59 2.44
CA GLY A 19 9.20 -29.75 1.53
C GLY A 19 8.26 -29.71 0.34
N HIS A 20 6.99 -29.33 0.53
CA HIS A 20 5.98 -29.35 -0.55
C HIS A 20 6.23 -28.35 -1.67
N ILE A 21 7.11 -27.36 -1.47
CA ILE A 21 7.39 -26.30 -2.45
C ILE A 21 8.83 -26.35 -2.98
N ALA A 22 9.65 -27.28 -2.50
CA ALA A 22 11.04 -27.43 -2.92
C ALA A 22 11.25 -27.50 -4.46
N PRO A 23 10.40 -28.18 -5.24
CA PRO A 23 10.55 -28.22 -6.71
C PRO A 23 10.42 -26.86 -7.37
N ILE A 24 9.71 -25.91 -6.73
CA ILE A 24 9.56 -24.54 -7.26
C ILE A 24 10.87 -23.78 -7.14
N TYR A 25 11.62 -24.02 -6.07
CA TYR A 25 12.91 -23.36 -5.84
C TYR A 25 13.93 -23.70 -6.95
N ASP A 26 13.99 -24.96 -7.38
CA ASP A 26 14.86 -25.35 -8.51
C ASP A 26 14.48 -24.60 -9.79
N GLY A 27 13.19 -24.47 -10.05
CA GLY A 27 12.69 -23.69 -11.17
C GLY A 27 13.08 -22.22 -11.07
N CYS A 28 12.94 -21.60 -9.89
CA CYS A 28 13.30 -20.22 -9.65
C CYS A 28 14.80 -19.97 -9.90
N LEU A 29 15.67 -20.85 -9.41
CA LEU A 29 17.12 -20.74 -9.65
C LEU A 29 17.46 -20.78 -11.13
N ARG A 30 16.79 -21.62 -11.94
CA ARG A 30 17.03 -21.73 -13.40
C ARG A 30 16.66 -20.44 -14.14
N TYR A 31 15.64 -19.72 -13.69
CA TYR A 31 15.17 -18.48 -14.34
C TYR A 31 15.69 -17.22 -13.66
N GLY A 32 16.55 -17.32 -12.64
CA GLY A 32 17.13 -16.17 -11.94
C GLY A 32 16.10 -15.40 -11.11
N ILE A 33 15.04 -16.06 -10.63
CA ILE A 33 14.10 -15.50 -9.65
C ILE A 33 14.74 -15.64 -8.27
N ARG A 34 14.89 -14.53 -7.55
CA ARG A 34 15.48 -14.53 -6.22
C ARG A 34 14.44 -15.04 -5.20
N LEU A 35 14.90 -15.93 -4.33
CA LEU A 35 14.11 -16.41 -3.20
C LEU A 35 14.55 -15.64 -1.95
N ILE A 36 13.64 -14.85 -1.39
CA ILE A 36 13.89 -14.02 -0.21
C ILE A 36 13.26 -14.70 0.98
N ASP A 37 14.13 -15.26 1.84
CA ASP A 37 13.74 -16.08 2.97
C ASP A 37 13.23 -15.21 4.14
N THR A 38 12.12 -15.62 4.73
CA THR A 38 11.53 -15.02 5.94
C THR A 38 11.54 -16.03 7.10
N ARG A 39 11.18 -15.59 8.31
CA ARG A 39 11.12 -16.47 9.48
C ARG A 39 9.70 -16.85 9.87
N HIS A 40 8.71 -16.26 9.21
CA HIS A 40 7.29 -16.54 9.40
C HIS A 40 6.57 -16.32 8.07
N GLU A 41 5.60 -17.12 7.74
CA GLU A 41 4.86 -17.03 6.47
C GLU A 41 3.99 -15.76 6.39
N GLN A 42 3.52 -15.27 7.52
CA GLN A 42 2.88 -13.94 7.59
C GLN A 42 3.83 -12.87 7.05
N ALA A 43 5.12 -12.93 7.41
CA ALA A 43 6.12 -11.99 6.92
C ALA A 43 6.35 -12.15 5.41
N ALA A 44 6.35 -13.37 4.88
CA ALA A 44 6.42 -13.60 3.43
C ALA A 44 5.24 -12.95 2.69
N ALA A 45 4.02 -13.12 3.20
CA ALA A 45 2.83 -12.51 2.62
C ALA A 45 2.85 -10.98 2.73
N HIS A 46 3.26 -10.41 3.87
CA HIS A 46 3.43 -8.97 4.02
C HIS A 46 4.53 -8.42 3.10
N ALA A 47 5.68 -9.09 2.98
CA ALA A 47 6.74 -8.64 2.08
C ALA A 47 6.27 -8.64 0.61
N GLY A 48 5.53 -9.67 0.20
CA GLY A 48 4.86 -9.69 -1.11
C GLY A 48 3.88 -8.53 -1.29
N ASP A 49 3.06 -8.20 -0.28
CA ASP A 49 2.18 -7.03 -0.27
C ASP A 49 2.98 -5.72 -0.39
N GLY A 50 4.03 -5.55 0.42
CA GLY A 50 4.91 -4.38 0.35
C GLY A 50 5.58 -4.21 -1.01
N TYR A 51 6.04 -5.32 -1.61
CA TYR A 51 6.61 -5.33 -2.96
C TYR A 51 5.59 -4.86 -4.01
N ALA A 52 4.37 -5.39 -3.95
CA ALA A 52 3.29 -4.98 -4.85
C ALA A 52 2.99 -3.48 -4.73
N ARG A 53 2.91 -2.95 -3.51
CA ARG A 53 2.68 -1.52 -3.27
C ARG A 53 3.80 -0.65 -3.79
N LEU A 54 5.06 -1.04 -3.62
CA LEU A 54 6.21 -0.25 -4.07
C LEU A 54 6.40 -0.26 -5.58
N THR A 55 6.07 -1.38 -6.24
CA THR A 55 6.22 -1.53 -7.69
C THR A 55 4.98 -1.15 -8.48
N ARG A 56 3.80 -1.04 -7.82
CA ARG A 56 2.47 -1.05 -8.45
C ARG A 56 2.25 -2.27 -9.36
N GLY A 57 3.03 -3.32 -9.10
CA GLY A 57 3.00 -4.61 -9.81
C GLY A 57 2.44 -5.72 -8.94
N VAL A 58 2.72 -6.96 -9.29
CA VAL A 58 2.33 -8.13 -8.51
C VAL A 58 3.43 -8.54 -7.54
N GLY A 59 3.07 -8.76 -6.27
CA GLY A 59 3.92 -9.43 -5.30
C GLY A 59 3.68 -10.93 -5.30
N VAL A 60 4.67 -11.72 -4.91
CA VAL A 60 4.55 -13.18 -4.83
C VAL A 60 5.04 -13.68 -3.48
N ALA A 61 4.19 -14.44 -2.79
CA ALA A 61 4.56 -15.20 -1.60
C ALA A 61 4.46 -16.70 -1.88
N LEU A 62 5.42 -17.47 -1.37
CA LEU A 62 5.49 -18.93 -1.56
C LEU A 62 5.64 -19.59 -0.20
N VAL A 63 4.68 -20.44 0.17
CA VAL A 63 4.59 -21.04 1.50
C VAL A 63 4.30 -22.54 1.41
N THR A 64 4.79 -23.31 2.37
CA THR A 64 4.53 -24.76 2.41
C THR A 64 3.07 -25.08 2.73
N ALA A 65 2.71 -26.37 2.67
CA ALA A 65 1.37 -26.86 2.95
C ALA A 65 0.98 -26.70 4.42
N GLY A 66 -0.31 -26.75 4.71
CA GLY A 66 -0.87 -26.76 6.04
C GLY A 66 -0.49 -25.54 6.88
N PRO A 67 0.38 -25.68 7.90
CA PRO A 67 0.79 -24.57 8.75
C PRO A 67 1.39 -23.40 7.98
N GLY A 68 2.14 -23.63 6.90
CA GLY A 68 2.67 -22.53 6.08
C GLY A 68 1.57 -21.68 5.46
N VAL A 69 0.49 -22.30 4.99
CA VAL A 69 -0.67 -21.59 4.47
C VAL A 69 -1.46 -20.90 5.60
N THR A 70 -1.67 -21.55 6.74
CA THR A 70 -2.42 -20.95 7.85
C THR A 70 -1.69 -19.77 8.48
N ASP A 71 -0.38 -19.83 8.60
CA ASP A 71 0.45 -18.76 9.14
C ASP A 71 0.48 -17.53 8.21
N ALA A 72 0.25 -17.70 6.90
CA ALA A 72 0.17 -16.61 5.94
C ALA A 72 -1.19 -15.85 5.94
N VAL A 73 -2.24 -16.41 6.55
CA VAL A 73 -3.64 -15.89 6.48
C VAL A 73 -3.73 -14.41 6.78
N THR A 74 -3.11 -13.95 7.88
CA THR A 74 -3.19 -12.54 8.28
C THR A 74 -2.56 -11.61 7.24
N GLY A 75 -1.41 -11.97 6.66
CA GLY A 75 -0.77 -11.19 5.61
C GLY A 75 -1.61 -11.11 4.33
N ILE A 76 -2.24 -12.22 3.96
CA ILE A 76 -3.14 -12.29 2.79
C ILE A 76 -4.40 -11.44 3.03
N ALA A 77 -5.01 -11.53 4.22
CA ALA A 77 -6.16 -10.72 4.60
C ALA A 77 -5.83 -9.20 4.59
N ASN A 78 -4.61 -8.84 5.02
CA ASN A 78 -4.14 -7.46 4.94
C ASN A 78 -4.05 -6.96 3.49
N ALA A 79 -3.45 -7.74 2.61
CA ALA A 79 -3.38 -7.43 1.18
C ALA A 79 -4.79 -7.31 0.55
N PHE A 80 -5.75 -8.16 0.98
CA PHE A 80 -7.14 -8.13 0.52
C PHE A 80 -7.82 -6.80 0.87
N GLN A 81 -7.74 -6.40 2.14
CA GLN A 81 -8.33 -5.13 2.59
C GLN A 81 -7.62 -3.90 2.01
N ALA A 82 -6.32 -4.02 1.72
CA ALA A 82 -5.54 -2.96 1.09
C ALA A 82 -5.68 -2.91 -0.44
N GLN A 83 -6.41 -3.87 -1.03
CA GLN A 83 -6.55 -4.01 -2.48
C GLN A 83 -5.18 -4.13 -3.18
N SER A 84 -4.30 -4.93 -2.61
CA SER A 84 -2.93 -5.10 -3.10
C SER A 84 -2.78 -6.39 -3.90
N PRO A 85 -2.25 -6.37 -5.13
CA PRO A 85 -2.14 -7.55 -5.97
C PRO A 85 -1.04 -8.48 -5.48
N LEU A 86 -1.43 -9.55 -4.79
CA LEU A 86 -0.55 -10.56 -4.23
C LEU A 86 -0.92 -11.95 -4.78
N VAL A 87 0.05 -12.65 -5.35
CA VAL A 87 -0.09 -14.07 -5.69
C VAL A 87 0.53 -14.90 -4.59
N VAL A 88 -0.29 -15.71 -3.94
CA VAL A 88 0.16 -16.66 -2.92
C VAL A 88 0.17 -18.07 -3.50
N LEU A 89 1.33 -18.67 -3.52
CA LEU A 89 1.57 -20.04 -3.96
C LEU A 89 1.72 -20.90 -2.71
N GLY A 90 0.74 -21.75 -2.45
CA GLY A 90 0.74 -22.65 -1.28
C GLY A 90 0.98 -24.09 -1.69
N GLY A 91 1.94 -24.77 -1.08
CA GLY A 91 2.10 -26.21 -1.23
C GLY A 91 0.88 -26.97 -0.74
N ALA A 92 0.68 -28.20 -1.23
CA ALA A 92 -0.34 -29.11 -0.73
C ALA A 92 0.15 -30.56 -0.75
N ALA A 93 -0.50 -31.41 0.04
CA ALA A 93 -0.31 -32.85 -0.03
C ALA A 93 -0.60 -33.39 -1.44
N GLU A 94 -0.05 -34.54 -1.76
CA GLU A 94 -0.29 -35.21 -3.04
C GLU A 94 -1.79 -35.48 -3.26
N VAL A 95 -2.28 -35.21 -4.48
CA VAL A 95 -3.69 -35.43 -4.85
C VAL A 95 -4.16 -36.85 -4.49
N ARG A 96 -3.33 -37.87 -4.76
CA ARG A 96 -3.62 -39.30 -4.43
C ARG A 96 -3.71 -39.59 -2.94
N SER A 97 -3.23 -38.71 -2.06
CA SER A 97 -3.18 -38.87 -0.62
C SER A 97 -4.26 -38.09 0.14
N VAL A 98 -5.06 -37.30 -0.58
CA VAL A 98 -6.14 -36.48 0.00
C VAL A 98 -7.17 -37.39 0.73
N GLY A 99 -7.54 -36.99 1.95
CA GLY A 99 -8.47 -37.74 2.82
C GLY A 99 -7.83 -38.93 3.53
N ARG A 100 -6.50 -39.10 3.45
CA ARG A 100 -5.78 -40.23 4.07
C ARG A 100 -4.91 -39.83 5.25
N GLY A 101 -4.93 -38.56 5.67
CA GLY A 101 -4.09 -38.02 6.74
C GLY A 101 -2.65 -37.79 6.29
N ALA A 102 -2.45 -37.28 5.11
CA ALA A 102 -1.12 -36.91 4.59
C ALA A 102 -0.49 -35.78 5.42
N LEU A 103 0.85 -35.69 5.40
CA LEU A 103 1.56 -34.61 6.11
C LEU A 103 1.06 -33.25 5.66
N GLN A 104 0.66 -32.40 6.62
CA GLN A 104 0.19 -31.03 6.40
C GLN A 104 -1.08 -30.94 5.51
N GLU A 105 -1.84 -32.03 5.42
CA GLU A 105 -3.11 -32.03 4.69
C GLU A 105 -4.16 -31.18 5.42
N MET A 106 -4.81 -30.28 4.70
CA MET A 106 -5.99 -29.53 5.14
C MET A 106 -6.73 -28.91 3.96
N GLU A 107 -7.98 -28.49 4.18
CA GLU A 107 -8.79 -27.79 3.17
C GLU A 107 -8.38 -26.31 3.05
N GLN A 108 -7.28 -26.03 2.35
CA GLN A 108 -6.68 -24.69 2.24
C GLN A 108 -7.50 -23.76 1.34
N VAL A 109 -8.05 -24.25 0.22
CA VAL A 109 -8.84 -23.46 -0.70
C VAL A 109 -10.11 -22.89 -0.06
N PRO A 110 -10.91 -23.66 0.70
CA PRO A 110 -12.03 -23.12 1.48
C PRO A 110 -11.61 -22.04 2.48
N LEU A 111 -10.48 -22.24 3.19
CA LEU A 111 -9.94 -21.26 4.14
C LEU A 111 -9.63 -19.92 3.45
N MET A 112 -9.00 -19.95 2.27
CA MET A 112 -8.56 -18.76 1.54
C MET A 112 -9.67 -18.01 0.82
N ARG A 113 -10.83 -18.63 0.62
CA ARG A 113 -11.92 -18.08 -0.22
C ARG A 113 -12.43 -16.73 0.27
N SER A 114 -12.45 -16.48 1.57
CA SER A 114 -12.98 -15.23 2.16
C SER A 114 -12.00 -14.05 2.11
N ILE A 115 -10.72 -14.32 1.86
CA ILE A 115 -9.64 -13.32 1.92
C ILE A 115 -8.86 -13.20 0.60
N THR A 116 -9.39 -13.76 -0.48
CA THR A 116 -8.78 -13.69 -1.81
C THR A 116 -9.83 -13.40 -2.88
N LYS A 117 -9.40 -12.82 -3.99
CA LYS A 117 -10.26 -12.62 -5.18
C LYS A 117 -10.53 -13.91 -5.93
N TRP A 118 -9.61 -14.84 -5.83
CA TRP A 118 -9.67 -16.13 -6.49
C TRP A 118 -8.76 -17.12 -5.77
N CYS A 119 -9.21 -18.35 -5.66
CA CYS A 119 -8.42 -19.46 -5.15
C CYS A 119 -8.75 -20.72 -5.91
N ALA A 120 -7.74 -21.55 -6.17
CA ALA A 120 -7.88 -22.82 -6.88
C ALA A 120 -6.76 -23.79 -6.53
N THR A 121 -6.99 -25.07 -6.80
CA THR A 121 -5.97 -26.12 -6.77
C THR A 121 -5.50 -26.42 -8.21
N ALA A 122 -4.20 -26.43 -8.43
CA ALA A 122 -3.60 -26.81 -9.71
C ALA A 122 -3.50 -28.36 -9.78
N ASN A 123 -4.51 -29.01 -10.35
CA ASN A 123 -4.61 -30.47 -10.40
C ASN A 123 -3.99 -31.08 -11.66
N ASP A 124 -3.59 -30.30 -12.64
CA ASP A 124 -3.06 -30.76 -13.93
C ASP A 124 -1.69 -30.13 -14.19
N PRO A 125 -0.60 -30.93 -14.23
CA PRO A 125 0.73 -30.41 -14.48
C PRO A 125 0.89 -29.77 -15.87
N LYS A 126 0.12 -30.19 -16.88
CA LYS A 126 0.13 -29.61 -18.22
C LYS A 126 -0.38 -28.17 -18.26
N ARG A 127 -1.21 -27.80 -17.27
CA ARG A 127 -1.88 -26.50 -17.17
C ARG A 127 -1.24 -25.56 -16.14
N LEU A 128 -0.11 -25.89 -15.55
CA LEU A 128 0.53 -25.04 -14.52
C LEU A 128 0.78 -23.61 -15.01
N ARG A 129 1.11 -23.42 -16.29
CA ARG A 129 1.30 -22.08 -16.86
C ARG A 129 -0.01 -21.28 -16.91
N GLU A 130 -1.13 -21.93 -17.26
CA GLU A 130 -2.46 -21.29 -17.27
C GLU A 130 -2.91 -20.87 -15.86
N TYR A 131 -2.67 -21.73 -14.84
CA TYR A 131 -2.99 -21.38 -13.45
C TYR A 131 -2.20 -20.16 -12.98
N ILE A 132 -0.90 -20.09 -13.26
CA ILE A 132 -0.06 -18.94 -12.92
C ILE A 132 -0.54 -17.67 -13.65
N GLN A 133 -0.77 -17.76 -14.95
CA GLN A 133 -1.28 -16.62 -15.71
C GLN A 133 -2.65 -16.15 -15.19
N THR A 134 -3.54 -17.09 -14.86
CA THR A 134 -4.85 -16.77 -14.28
C THR A 134 -4.70 -16.09 -12.92
N ALA A 135 -3.80 -16.60 -12.04
CA ALA A 135 -3.50 -15.98 -10.76
C ALA A 135 -3.06 -14.53 -10.92
N ILE A 136 -2.08 -14.28 -11.79
CA ILE A 136 -1.57 -12.92 -12.04
C ILE A 136 -2.67 -12.03 -12.66
N ARG A 137 -3.40 -12.54 -13.64
CA ARG A 137 -4.49 -11.83 -14.30
C ARG A 137 -5.58 -11.41 -13.32
N VAL A 138 -5.99 -12.29 -12.43
CA VAL A 138 -7.04 -11.98 -11.46
C VAL A 138 -6.52 -11.06 -10.35
N ALA A 139 -5.28 -11.26 -9.88
CA ALA A 139 -4.69 -10.40 -8.85
C ALA A 139 -4.60 -8.94 -9.29
N THR A 140 -4.24 -8.70 -10.56
CA THR A 140 -3.97 -7.35 -11.09
C THR A 140 -5.16 -6.72 -11.80
N GLY A 141 -6.15 -7.51 -12.25
CA GLY A 141 -7.28 -7.03 -13.05
C GLY A 141 -8.37 -6.35 -12.22
N GLY A 142 -9.00 -5.31 -12.77
CA GLY A 142 -10.04 -4.55 -12.09
C GLY A 142 -9.55 -3.89 -10.80
N VAL A 143 -10.26 -4.09 -9.69
CA VAL A 143 -9.75 -3.76 -8.35
C VAL A 143 -8.71 -4.81 -7.98
N PRO A 144 -7.44 -4.43 -7.72
CA PRO A 144 -6.40 -5.38 -7.36
C PRO A 144 -6.68 -6.11 -6.05
N GLY A 145 -6.05 -7.25 -5.85
CA GLY A 145 -6.17 -7.99 -4.60
C GLY A 145 -5.47 -9.35 -4.64
N PRO A 146 -5.34 -10.02 -3.50
CA PRO A 146 -4.65 -11.29 -3.40
C PRO A 146 -5.42 -12.43 -4.07
N VAL A 147 -4.67 -13.41 -4.52
CA VAL A 147 -5.16 -14.69 -5.02
C VAL A 147 -4.35 -15.82 -4.38
N PHE A 148 -4.94 -17.01 -4.29
CA PHE A 148 -4.29 -18.19 -3.75
C PHE A 148 -4.31 -19.35 -4.76
N LEU A 149 -3.15 -19.92 -5.03
CA LEU A 149 -3.00 -21.09 -5.86
C LEU A 149 -2.38 -22.22 -5.04
N GLU A 150 -3.17 -23.26 -4.80
CA GLU A 150 -2.74 -24.47 -4.16
C GLU A 150 -2.02 -25.39 -5.15
N LEU A 151 -0.87 -25.92 -4.74
CA LEU A 151 0.06 -26.67 -5.58
C LEU A 151 0.36 -28.04 -4.97
N PRO A 152 -0.35 -29.13 -5.37
CA PRO A 152 -0.09 -30.46 -4.88
C PRO A 152 1.33 -30.94 -5.25
N PHE A 153 1.98 -31.61 -4.31
CA PHE A 153 3.38 -32.00 -4.45
C PHE A 153 3.62 -32.96 -5.63
N ASP A 154 2.75 -33.94 -5.85
CA ASP A 154 2.84 -34.87 -6.97
C ASP A 154 2.65 -34.17 -8.33
N VAL A 155 1.82 -33.13 -8.41
CA VAL A 155 1.69 -32.28 -9.61
C VAL A 155 2.98 -31.54 -9.89
N LEU A 156 3.64 -30.99 -8.86
CA LEU A 156 4.92 -30.27 -9.00
C LEU A 156 6.07 -31.21 -9.40
N MET A 157 6.02 -32.48 -9.00
CA MET A 157 7.03 -33.50 -9.31
C MET A 157 6.75 -34.22 -10.65
N SER A 158 5.61 -34.00 -11.27
CA SER A 158 5.24 -34.64 -12.52
C SER A 158 6.16 -34.22 -13.66
N GLN A 159 6.54 -35.20 -14.48
CA GLN A 159 7.19 -34.96 -15.76
C GLN A 159 6.14 -34.85 -16.87
N VAL A 160 6.24 -33.83 -17.68
CA VAL A 160 5.33 -33.55 -18.80
C VAL A 160 6.17 -33.34 -20.06
N ASP A 161 5.74 -33.92 -21.18
CA ASP A 161 6.37 -33.63 -22.47
C ASP A 161 6.11 -32.16 -22.85
N ASP A 162 7.15 -31.50 -23.37
CA ASP A 162 7.04 -30.09 -23.77
C ASP A 162 5.92 -29.84 -24.81
N ASN A 163 5.64 -30.81 -25.65
CA ASN A 163 4.56 -30.74 -26.64
C ASN A 163 3.15 -30.82 -26.03
N GLU A 164 3.03 -31.29 -24.80
CA GLU A 164 1.77 -31.41 -24.07
C GLU A 164 1.51 -30.21 -23.16
N LEU A 165 2.54 -29.36 -22.96
CA LEU A 165 2.39 -28.16 -22.12
C LEU A 165 1.46 -27.15 -22.78
N ILE A 166 0.44 -26.73 -22.04
CA ILE A 166 -0.43 -25.63 -22.44
C ILE A 166 0.28 -24.31 -22.15
N VAL A 167 0.69 -23.62 -23.21
CA VAL A 167 1.31 -22.30 -23.14
C VAL A 167 0.24 -21.24 -23.40
N PRO A 168 -0.18 -20.49 -22.37
CA PRO A 168 -1.22 -19.48 -22.56
C PRO A 168 -0.68 -18.31 -23.41
N PRO A 169 -1.54 -17.61 -24.16
CA PRO A 169 -1.14 -16.41 -24.89
C PRO A 169 -0.74 -15.31 -23.90
N PRO A 170 0.13 -14.36 -24.30
CA PRO A 170 0.48 -13.23 -23.46
C PRO A 170 -0.75 -12.44 -23.01
N LEU A 171 -0.74 -11.95 -21.75
CA LEU A 171 -1.80 -11.07 -21.28
C LEU A 171 -1.73 -9.72 -22.02
N PRO A 172 -2.87 -9.22 -22.53
CA PRO A 172 -2.91 -7.86 -23.07
C PRO A 172 -2.79 -6.84 -21.94
N PRO A 173 -2.37 -5.60 -22.24
CA PRO A 173 -2.46 -4.52 -21.28
C PRO A 173 -3.90 -4.37 -20.76
N TRP A 174 -4.04 -4.11 -19.46
CA TRP A 174 -5.37 -3.92 -18.87
C TRP A 174 -6.08 -2.71 -19.49
N PRO A 175 -7.33 -2.87 -19.94
CA PRO A 175 -8.13 -1.74 -20.39
C PRO A 175 -8.42 -0.81 -19.21
N ARG A 176 -8.28 0.49 -19.45
CA ARG A 176 -8.67 1.53 -18.51
C ARG A 176 -10.03 2.08 -18.89
N THR A 177 -10.95 2.13 -17.93
CA THR A 177 -12.31 2.62 -18.15
C THR A 177 -12.42 4.12 -17.89
N GLN A 178 -13.17 4.82 -18.73
CA GLN A 178 -13.61 6.19 -18.51
C GLN A 178 -14.95 6.19 -17.75
N ALA A 179 -15.25 7.31 -17.09
CA ALA A 179 -16.59 7.53 -16.57
C ALA A 179 -17.57 7.87 -17.70
N ASP A 180 -18.87 7.68 -17.45
CA ASP A 180 -19.92 8.09 -18.37
C ASP A 180 -19.83 9.62 -18.60
N PRO A 181 -19.72 10.08 -19.86
CA PRO A 181 -19.63 11.51 -20.18
C PRO A 181 -20.76 12.36 -19.59
N ALA A 182 -22.00 11.83 -19.57
CA ALA A 182 -23.13 12.56 -18.99
C ALA A 182 -22.97 12.77 -17.46
N GLN A 183 -22.38 11.80 -16.77
CA GLN A 183 -22.06 11.95 -15.34
C GLN A 183 -20.91 12.94 -15.11
N VAL A 184 -19.93 12.98 -16.03
CA VAL A 184 -18.84 13.99 -15.97
C VAL A 184 -19.41 15.40 -16.17
N GLU A 185 -20.33 15.60 -17.08
CA GLU A 185 -21.00 16.89 -17.29
C GLU A 185 -21.77 17.32 -16.02
N GLN A 186 -22.53 16.40 -15.39
CA GLN A 186 -23.21 16.66 -14.11
C GLN A 186 -22.23 17.04 -13.00
N LEU A 187 -21.07 16.37 -12.93
CA LEU A 187 -20.03 16.72 -11.97
C LEU A 187 -19.50 18.13 -12.21
N VAL A 188 -19.24 18.50 -13.47
CA VAL A 188 -18.78 19.84 -13.81
C VAL A 188 -19.80 20.90 -13.43
N GLU A 189 -21.11 20.64 -13.59
CA GLU A 189 -22.15 21.55 -13.10
C GLU A 189 -22.11 21.73 -11.59
N LEU A 190 -21.93 20.64 -10.83
CA LEU A 190 -21.75 20.71 -9.38
C LEU A 190 -20.52 21.53 -9.00
N LEU A 191 -19.35 21.31 -9.66
CA LEU A 191 -18.12 22.04 -9.43
C LEU A 191 -18.26 23.54 -9.73
N VAL A 192 -18.94 23.87 -10.82
CA VAL A 192 -19.15 25.28 -11.20
C VAL A 192 -20.04 26.02 -10.19
N ARG A 193 -20.92 25.34 -9.47
CA ARG A 193 -21.80 25.95 -8.44
C ARG A 193 -21.17 25.92 -7.04
N ALA A 194 -20.24 25.00 -6.77
CA ALA A 194 -19.64 24.84 -5.45
C ALA A 194 -18.77 26.06 -5.05
N GLU A 195 -18.88 26.49 -3.81
CA GLU A 195 -18.08 27.55 -3.21
C GLU A 195 -16.91 27.00 -2.38
N ARG A 196 -17.07 25.79 -1.84
CA ARG A 196 -16.11 25.17 -0.92
C ARG A 196 -15.83 23.69 -1.28
N PRO A 197 -15.54 23.37 -2.56
CA PRO A 197 -15.26 22.00 -2.93
C PRO A 197 -13.94 21.50 -2.35
N ILE A 198 -13.84 20.18 -2.13
CA ILE A 198 -12.59 19.49 -1.79
C ILE A 198 -12.46 18.20 -2.60
N ILE A 199 -11.23 17.78 -2.85
CA ILE A 199 -10.89 16.44 -3.30
C ILE A 199 -10.37 15.64 -2.12
N PHE A 200 -10.91 14.44 -1.93
CA PHE A 200 -10.44 13.48 -0.96
C PHE A 200 -9.82 12.29 -1.71
N ALA A 201 -8.49 12.34 -1.91
CA ALA A 201 -7.74 11.40 -2.74
C ALA A 201 -7.29 10.18 -1.92
N GLY A 202 -7.64 8.99 -2.39
CA GLY A 202 -7.32 7.72 -1.76
C GLY A 202 -6.34 6.85 -2.54
N SER A 203 -6.27 5.58 -2.14
CA SER A 203 -5.28 4.63 -2.64
C SER A 203 -5.35 4.37 -4.15
N GLN A 204 -6.54 4.45 -4.76
CA GLN A 204 -6.64 4.21 -6.21
C GLN A 204 -5.94 5.29 -7.04
N VAL A 205 -5.85 6.54 -6.55
CA VAL A 205 -5.06 7.59 -7.23
C VAL A 205 -3.58 7.18 -7.34
N TYR A 206 -3.06 6.51 -6.31
CA TYR A 206 -1.72 5.93 -6.32
C TYR A 206 -1.61 4.74 -7.29
N TRP A 207 -2.52 3.76 -7.15
CA TRP A 207 -2.51 2.56 -7.98
C TRP A 207 -2.69 2.87 -9.47
N ASP A 208 -3.50 3.88 -9.80
CA ASP A 208 -3.74 4.34 -11.15
C ASP A 208 -2.62 5.20 -11.73
N ASN A 209 -1.57 5.47 -10.95
CA ASN A 209 -0.50 6.39 -11.32
C ASN A 209 -1.02 7.78 -11.76
N ALA A 210 -2.05 8.28 -11.06
CA ALA A 210 -2.80 9.45 -11.45
C ALA A 210 -2.32 10.76 -10.79
N SER A 211 -1.13 10.77 -10.18
CA SER A 211 -0.57 11.94 -9.48
C SER A 211 -0.43 13.16 -10.36
N ALA A 212 0.05 12.98 -11.60
CA ALA A 212 0.19 14.08 -12.56
C ALA A 212 -1.18 14.65 -12.99
N ASP A 213 -2.17 13.79 -13.22
CA ASP A 213 -3.51 14.18 -13.60
C ASP A 213 -4.21 14.93 -12.44
N LEU A 214 -4.02 14.45 -11.18
CA LEU A 214 -4.53 15.15 -10.00
C LEU A 214 -3.86 16.50 -9.80
N ARG A 215 -2.54 16.58 -9.99
CA ARG A 215 -1.79 17.85 -9.93
C ARG A 215 -2.35 18.85 -10.94
N HIS A 216 -2.48 18.42 -12.19
CA HIS A 216 -2.97 19.28 -13.27
C HIS A 216 -4.37 19.80 -12.98
N LEU A 217 -5.30 18.93 -12.56
CA LEU A 217 -6.66 19.33 -12.21
C LEU A 217 -6.68 20.32 -11.05
N THR A 218 -5.99 20.02 -9.94
CA THR A 218 -6.04 20.87 -8.75
C THR A 218 -5.33 22.23 -8.95
N GLU A 219 -4.27 22.28 -9.74
CA GLU A 219 -3.60 23.54 -10.11
C GLU A 219 -4.47 24.39 -11.04
N SER A 220 -5.14 23.76 -12.01
CA SER A 220 -6.02 24.44 -12.96
C SER A 220 -7.26 25.01 -12.28
N LEU A 221 -7.90 24.24 -11.40
CA LEU A 221 -9.19 24.60 -10.80
C LEU A 221 -9.05 25.24 -9.40
N GLY A 222 -7.90 25.10 -8.76
CA GLY A 222 -7.66 25.59 -7.40
C GLY A 222 -8.42 24.81 -6.32
N ILE A 223 -8.77 23.54 -6.54
CA ILE A 223 -9.52 22.75 -5.56
C ILE A 223 -8.55 22.21 -4.48
N PRO A 224 -8.87 22.40 -3.18
CA PRO A 224 -8.10 21.82 -2.08
C PRO A 224 -8.13 20.29 -2.08
N VAL A 225 -6.99 19.67 -1.74
CA VAL A 225 -6.81 18.22 -1.71
C VAL A 225 -6.45 17.75 -0.32
N MET A 226 -7.15 16.71 0.16
CA MET A 226 -6.79 15.90 1.31
C MET A 226 -6.48 14.48 0.85
N MET A 227 -5.48 13.86 1.47
CA MET A 227 -4.99 12.55 1.04
C MET A 227 -5.19 11.50 2.13
N ASN A 228 -5.40 10.23 1.74
CA ASN A 228 -5.60 9.10 2.65
C ASN A 228 -4.99 7.80 2.09
N GLY A 229 -4.61 6.88 2.98
CA GLY A 229 -4.01 5.59 2.60
C GLY A 229 -2.79 5.76 1.68
N MET A 230 -2.67 4.95 0.64
CA MET A 230 -1.62 5.07 -0.37
C MET A 230 -1.70 6.36 -1.22
N GLY A 231 -2.81 7.10 -1.13
CA GLY A 231 -2.91 8.45 -1.72
C GLY A 231 -2.02 9.49 -1.02
N ARG A 232 -1.49 9.21 0.17
CA ARG A 232 -0.53 10.08 0.83
C ARG A 232 0.71 10.27 -0.04
N GLY A 233 1.10 11.53 -0.26
CA GLY A 233 2.25 11.87 -1.09
C GLY A 233 1.97 11.87 -2.61
N VAL A 234 0.76 11.55 -3.10
CA VAL A 234 0.46 11.70 -4.54
C VAL A 234 0.61 13.14 -5.02
N LEU A 235 0.48 14.09 -4.10
CA LEU A 235 0.99 15.46 -4.21
C LEU A 235 1.94 15.70 -3.04
N PRO A 236 3.03 16.47 -3.22
CA PRO A 236 3.94 16.78 -2.12
C PRO A 236 3.24 17.63 -1.05
N ALA A 237 3.72 17.51 0.19
CA ALA A 237 3.09 18.16 1.35
C ALA A 237 3.09 19.70 1.25
N ASP A 238 4.10 20.27 0.59
CA ASP A 238 4.24 21.72 0.38
C ASP A 238 3.49 22.26 -0.86
N HIS A 239 2.78 21.38 -1.59
CA HIS A 239 1.97 21.82 -2.72
C HIS A 239 0.86 22.79 -2.26
N ALA A 240 0.67 23.89 -3.00
CA ALA A 240 -0.21 25.01 -2.64
C ALA A 240 -1.66 24.63 -2.31
N ASN A 241 -2.16 23.52 -2.87
CA ASN A 241 -3.53 23.05 -2.66
C ASN A 241 -3.63 21.82 -1.76
N VAL A 242 -2.53 21.38 -1.10
CA VAL A 242 -2.55 20.28 -0.13
C VAL A 242 -2.78 20.81 1.28
N TYR A 243 -3.70 20.17 2.01
CA TYR A 243 -4.08 20.52 3.37
C TYR A 243 -4.21 19.25 4.21
N SER A 244 -3.28 19.05 5.13
CA SER A 244 -3.23 17.86 6.01
C SER A 244 -3.78 18.16 7.40
N LEU A 245 -3.36 19.26 7.99
CA LEU A 245 -3.73 19.66 9.35
C LEU A 245 -5.08 20.38 9.40
N ALA A 246 -5.45 21.15 8.35
CA ALA A 246 -6.76 21.77 8.21
C ALA A 246 -7.89 20.76 7.85
N ARG A 247 -7.58 19.44 7.84
CA ARG A 247 -8.54 18.39 7.44
C ARG A 247 -9.90 18.50 8.14
N LYS A 248 -9.94 18.72 9.46
CA LYS A 248 -11.19 18.85 10.20
C LYS A 248 -12.02 20.04 9.71
N ARG A 249 -11.37 21.18 9.45
CA ARG A 249 -11.99 22.39 8.91
C ARG A 249 -12.54 22.13 7.52
N ALA A 250 -11.75 21.53 6.65
CA ALA A 250 -12.12 21.20 5.28
C ALA A 250 -13.33 20.27 5.23
N LEU A 251 -13.31 19.15 5.97
CA LEU A 251 -14.41 18.18 5.98
C LEU A 251 -15.71 18.77 6.49
N ARG A 252 -15.66 19.65 7.49
CA ARG A 252 -16.86 20.28 8.09
C ARG A 252 -17.37 21.50 7.33
N GLY A 253 -16.48 22.20 6.61
CA GLY A 253 -16.80 23.42 5.88
C GLY A 253 -17.14 23.22 4.41
N THR A 254 -16.87 22.05 3.85
CA THR A 254 -17.10 21.76 2.43
C THR A 254 -18.58 21.73 2.08
N ASP A 255 -18.92 22.16 0.86
CA ASP A 255 -20.25 22.04 0.24
C ASP A 255 -20.27 20.94 -0.87
N LEU A 256 -19.10 20.52 -1.37
CA LEU A 256 -18.96 19.47 -2.36
C LEU A 256 -17.68 18.66 -2.10
N VAL A 257 -17.80 17.34 -2.00
CA VAL A 257 -16.66 16.44 -1.82
C VAL A 257 -16.54 15.50 -3.01
N LEU A 258 -15.38 15.51 -3.67
CA LEU A 258 -14.98 14.50 -4.65
C LEU A 258 -14.15 13.44 -3.93
N ILE A 259 -14.72 12.27 -3.68
CA ILE A 259 -14.08 11.14 -3.03
C ILE A 259 -13.52 10.24 -4.12
N MET A 260 -12.18 10.18 -4.21
CA MET A 260 -11.50 9.46 -5.29
C MET A 260 -10.77 8.23 -4.75
N GLY A 261 -11.27 7.05 -5.09
CA GLY A 261 -10.59 5.78 -4.85
C GLY A 261 -10.24 5.52 -3.38
N THR A 262 -11.17 5.86 -2.48
CA THR A 262 -11.07 5.54 -1.06
C THR A 262 -12.44 5.19 -0.49
N PRO A 263 -12.57 4.11 0.29
CA PRO A 263 -13.83 3.76 0.90
C PRO A 263 -14.24 4.75 2.00
N LEU A 264 -15.54 4.92 2.19
CA LEU A 264 -16.09 5.67 3.33
C LEU A 264 -16.14 4.79 4.58
N ASP A 265 -14.96 4.44 5.12
CA ASP A 265 -14.79 3.58 6.28
C ASP A 265 -14.60 4.36 7.60
N PHE A 266 -14.13 3.68 8.66
CA PHE A 266 -13.89 4.25 9.98
C PHE A 266 -12.94 5.47 9.97
N ARG A 267 -12.00 5.56 9.01
CA ARG A 267 -11.03 6.66 8.88
C ARG A 267 -11.68 8.02 8.59
N VAL A 268 -12.90 8.00 8.07
CA VAL A 268 -13.75 9.18 7.82
C VAL A 268 -15.10 9.09 8.53
N GLY A 269 -15.16 8.27 9.61
CA GLY A 269 -16.39 8.06 10.38
C GLY A 269 -17.56 7.58 9.52
N PHE A 270 -17.28 6.64 8.60
CA PHE A 270 -18.26 6.08 7.67
C PHE A 270 -19.00 7.16 6.83
N GLY A 271 -18.29 8.27 6.54
CA GLY A 271 -18.85 9.42 5.83
C GLY A 271 -19.48 10.50 6.72
N ALA A 272 -19.70 10.25 8.01
CA ALA A 272 -20.20 11.25 8.97
C ALA A 272 -19.18 12.36 9.29
N GLY A 273 -17.92 12.16 8.92
CA GLY A 273 -16.86 13.18 9.05
C GLY A 273 -17.08 14.42 8.19
N PHE A 274 -17.76 14.30 7.05
CA PHE A 274 -18.07 15.40 6.14
C PHE A 274 -19.26 16.23 6.62
N ASN A 275 -19.38 17.47 6.11
CA ASN A 275 -20.55 18.32 6.33
C ASN A 275 -21.84 17.56 5.91
N PRO A 276 -22.86 17.47 6.78
CA PRO A 276 -24.11 16.79 6.43
C PRO A 276 -24.80 17.35 5.19
N ALA A 277 -24.67 18.65 4.93
CA ALA A 277 -25.26 19.34 3.78
C ALA A 277 -24.41 19.26 2.51
N ALA A 278 -23.18 18.74 2.59
CA ALA A 278 -22.29 18.65 1.42
C ALA A 278 -22.82 17.64 0.40
N LYS A 279 -22.71 18.00 -0.87
CA LYS A 279 -22.88 17.07 -1.98
C LYS A 279 -21.71 16.09 -2.02
N ILE A 280 -22.01 14.81 -2.18
CA ILE A 280 -21.02 13.73 -2.22
C ILE A 280 -20.94 13.18 -3.63
N VAL A 281 -19.76 13.27 -4.22
CA VAL A 281 -19.42 12.62 -5.48
C VAL A 281 -18.39 11.53 -5.20
N GLN A 282 -18.70 10.30 -5.56
CA GLN A 282 -17.76 9.18 -5.47
C GLN A 282 -17.22 8.81 -6.84
N ILE A 283 -15.89 8.67 -6.92
CA ILE A 283 -15.16 8.23 -8.11
C ILE A 283 -14.36 6.99 -7.70
N ASP A 284 -14.75 5.82 -8.19
CA ASP A 284 -14.16 4.55 -7.77
C ASP A 284 -14.19 3.52 -8.90
N ARG A 285 -13.20 2.62 -8.93
CA ARG A 285 -13.23 1.44 -9.82
C ARG A 285 -14.08 0.31 -9.26
N ASP A 286 -14.29 0.30 -7.95
CA ASP A 286 -15.08 -0.70 -7.25
C ASP A 286 -16.53 -0.23 -7.10
N TYR A 287 -17.41 -0.78 -7.93
CA TYR A 287 -18.85 -0.49 -7.88
C TYR A 287 -19.45 -0.77 -6.48
N THR A 288 -18.87 -1.68 -5.71
CA THR A 288 -19.38 -2.02 -4.36
C THR A 288 -19.14 -0.95 -3.32
N GLN A 289 -18.27 0.02 -3.62
CA GLN A 289 -17.99 1.16 -2.74
C GLN A 289 -18.87 2.37 -3.04
N LEU A 290 -19.47 2.42 -4.24
CA LEU A 290 -20.32 3.54 -4.65
C LEU A 290 -21.63 3.53 -3.85
N GLY A 291 -21.93 4.60 -3.13
CA GLY A 291 -23.13 4.73 -2.28
C GLY A 291 -23.04 3.99 -0.94
N LYS A 292 -21.95 3.33 -0.62
CA LYS A 292 -21.76 2.61 0.63
C LYS A 292 -21.57 3.58 1.80
N ASN A 293 -22.27 3.33 2.92
CA ASN A 293 -22.20 4.05 4.19
C ASN A 293 -22.77 5.49 4.18
N ARG A 294 -22.82 6.17 3.06
CA ARG A 294 -23.44 7.49 2.91
C ARG A 294 -24.07 7.63 1.53
N ALA A 295 -25.24 8.24 1.47
CA ALA A 295 -25.89 8.56 0.20
C ALA A 295 -24.96 9.44 -0.66
N THR A 296 -24.87 9.09 -1.94
CA THR A 296 -24.02 9.72 -2.92
C THR A 296 -24.90 10.48 -3.91
N ASP A 297 -24.61 11.77 -4.13
CA ASP A 297 -25.35 12.61 -5.09
C ASP A 297 -24.98 12.25 -6.52
N LEU A 298 -23.74 11.84 -6.75
CA LEU A 298 -23.26 11.41 -8.06
C LEU A 298 -22.16 10.36 -7.91
N ALA A 299 -22.23 9.27 -8.68
CA ALA A 299 -21.26 8.18 -8.68
C ALA A 299 -20.64 8.02 -10.07
N LEU A 300 -19.33 8.02 -10.16
CA LEU A 300 -18.58 7.80 -11.39
C LEU A 300 -17.71 6.56 -11.23
N ALA A 301 -17.87 5.60 -12.13
CA ALA A 301 -17.02 4.42 -12.17
C ALA A 301 -15.92 4.61 -13.23
N GLY A 302 -14.65 4.52 -12.82
CA GLY A 302 -13.57 4.68 -13.78
C GLY A 302 -12.17 4.73 -13.18
N HIS A 303 -11.18 4.67 -14.05
CA HIS A 303 -9.77 4.84 -13.72
C HIS A 303 -9.48 6.29 -13.32
N SER A 304 -8.92 6.52 -12.14
CA SER A 304 -8.75 7.86 -11.56
C SER A 304 -8.12 8.86 -12.54
N GLY A 305 -7.02 8.49 -13.21
CA GLY A 305 -6.35 9.40 -14.16
C GLY A 305 -7.20 9.75 -15.38
N LEU A 306 -7.99 8.79 -15.90
CA LEU A 306 -8.87 9.07 -17.03
C LEU A 306 -10.02 9.99 -16.63
N VAL A 307 -10.63 9.73 -15.47
CA VAL A 307 -11.72 10.57 -14.94
C VAL A 307 -11.23 11.99 -14.63
N LEU A 308 -10.04 12.13 -14.04
CA LEU A 308 -9.44 13.46 -13.78
C LEU A 308 -9.25 14.25 -15.08
N ARG A 309 -8.77 13.61 -16.15
CA ARG A 309 -8.65 14.26 -17.48
C ARG A 309 -10.01 14.65 -18.04
N GLN A 310 -11.00 13.74 -18.00
CA GLN A 310 -12.36 14.05 -18.45
C GLN A 310 -12.93 15.29 -17.73
N ILE A 311 -12.73 15.39 -16.40
CA ILE A 311 -13.18 16.55 -15.61
C ILE A 311 -12.46 17.81 -16.08
N THR A 312 -11.13 17.75 -16.22
CA THR A 312 -10.32 18.92 -16.64
C THR A 312 -10.75 19.42 -18.02
N ASP A 313 -10.92 18.51 -18.97
CA ASP A 313 -11.33 18.84 -20.34
C ASP A 313 -12.75 19.42 -20.37
N ALA A 314 -13.68 18.83 -19.62
CA ALA A 314 -15.07 19.28 -19.57
C ALA A 314 -15.27 20.63 -18.85
N VAL A 315 -14.43 20.97 -17.87
CA VAL A 315 -14.43 22.31 -17.26
C VAL A 315 -13.97 23.38 -18.28
N GLY A 316 -12.96 23.07 -19.09
CA GLY A 316 -12.48 23.92 -20.17
C GLY A 316 -12.25 25.38 -19.76
N GLY A 317 -12.78 26.32 -20.52
CA GLY A 317 -12.62 27.77 -20.30
C GLY A 317 -13.18 28.32 -18.98
N LYS A 318 -13.90 27.52 -18.19
CA LYS A 318 -14.43 27.94 -16.87
C LYS A 318 -13.37 27.79 -15.75
N ALA A 319 -12.21 27.16 -16.02
CA ALA A 319 -11.21 26.81 -15.01
C ALA A 319 -10.70 28.04 -14.23
N GLU A 320 -10.34 29.12 -14.91
CA GLU A 320 -9.82 30.34 -14.28
C GLU A 320 -10.84 31.00 -13.36
N ALA A 321 -12.09 31.13 -13.83
CA ALA A 321 -13.18 31.71 -13.04
C ALA A 321 -13.44 30.88 -11.77
N LEU A 322 -13.41 29.54 -11.89
CA LEU A 322 -13.53 28.65 -10.76
C LEU A 322 -12.38 28.83 -9.78
N ARG A 323 -11.13 28.79 -10.25
CA ARG A 323 -9.92 28.98 -9.44
C ARG A 323 -9.95 30.32 -8.67
N ASN A 324 -10.38 31.40 -9.31
CA ASN A 324 -10.48 32.71 -8.68
C ASN A 324 -11.57 32.73 -7.59
N ARG A 325 -12.73 32.14 -7.85
CA ARG A 325 -13.82 32.02 -6.86
C ARG A 325 -13.39 31.24 -5.62
N LEU A 326 -12.61 30.18 -5.77
CA LEU A 326 -12.14 29.33 -4.66
C LEU A 326 -10.98 29.97 -3.86
N ALA A 327 -10.50 31.15 -4.21
CA ALA A 327 -9.37 31.78 -3.53
C ALA A 327 -9.62 32.03 -2.04
N ALA A 328 -10.81 32.50 -1.67
CA ALA A 328 -11.19 32.72 -0.27
C ALA A 328 -11.22 31.43 0.54
N TRP A 329 -11.75 30.34 -0.04
CA TRP A 329 -11.77 29.02 0.60
C TRP A 329 -10.36 28.47 0.83
N ARG A 330 -9.47 28.57 -0.16
CA ARG A 330 -8.06 28.18 -0.01
C ARG A 330 -7.36 29.00 1.08
N HIS A 331 -7.63 30.30 1.15
CA HIS A 331 -7.06 31.16 2.19
C HIS A 331 -7.52 30.73 3.58
N GLU A 332 -8.83 30.50 3.76
CA GLU A 332 -9.41 30.01 5.03
C GLU A 332 -8.76 28.68 5.49
N LEU A 333 -8.54 27.75 4.55
CA LEU A 333 -7.88 26.48 4.86
C LEU A 333 -6.40 26.68 5.16
N ARG A 334 -5.71 27.57 4.46
CA ARG A 334 -4.30 27.87 4.72
C ARG A 334 -4.09 28.49 6.08
N ASP A 335 -4.96 29.39 6.50
CA ASP A 335 -4.92 29.98 7.83
C ASP A 335 -5.12 28.93 8.92
N ASP A 336 -6.07 28.00 8.72
CA ASP A 336 -6.27 26.89 9.69
C ASP A 336 -5.09 25.91 9.67
N GLU A 337 -4.50 25.59 8.50
CA GLU A 337 -3.30 24.76 8.38
C GLU A 337 -2.15 25.34 9.22
N VAL A 338 -1.85 26.62 9.06
CA VAL A 338 -0.82 27.34 9.82
C VAL A 338 -1.15 27.33 11.31
N LYS A 339 -2.39 27.63 11.69
CA LYS A 339 -2.85 27.61 13.07
C LYS A 339 -2.72 26.24 13.73
N GLN A 340 -3.08 25.15 13.01
CA GLN A 340 -2.92 23.80 13.54
C GLN A 340 -1.44 23.41 13.64
N HIS A 341 -0.62 23.79 12.66
CA HIS A 341 0.83 23.57 12.71
C HIS A 341 1.47 24.27 13.93
N GLN A 342 1.12 25.55 14.17
CA GLN A 342 1.60 26.29 15.36
C GLN A 342 1.28 25.58 16.67
N LYS A 343 0.16 24.87 16.77
CA LYS A 343 -0.18 24.08 17.98
C LYS A 343 0.70 22.85 18.16
N LEU A 344 1.29 22.33 17.08
CA LEU A 344 2.19 21.16 17.15
C LEU A 344 3.62 21.55 17.51
N ILE A 345 4.06 22.79 17.23
CA ILE A 345 5.43 23.25 17.47
C ILE A 345 5.93 22.95 18.89
N PRO A 346 5.19 23.23 19.98
CA PRO A 346 5.66 22.92 21.32
C PRO A 346 5.92 21.43 21.57
N TYR A 347 5.16 20.55 20.90
CA TYR A 347 5.36 19.10 20.99
C TYR A 347 6.54 18.64 20.14
N MET A 348 6.75 19.25 18.97
CA MET A 348 7.88 18.97 18.08
C MET A 348 9.22 19.44 18.66
N GLN A 349 9.20 20.47 19.50
CA GLN A 349 10.36 21.03 20.19
C GLN A 349 10.49 20.53 21.65
N SER A 350 9.68 19.55 22.05
CA SER A 350 9.68 19.02 23.41
C SER A 350 11.03 18.40 23.78
N SER A 351 11.50 18.64 24.98
CA SER A 351 12.70 17.99 25.57
C SER A 351 12.33 17.01 26.70
N THR A 352 11.07 16.58 26.74
CA THR A 352 10.57 15.69 27.81
C THR A 352 11.13 14.28 27.66
N GLN A 353 11.24 13.59 28.81
CA GLN A 353 11.54 12.16 28.89
C GLN A 353 10.32 11.46 29.50
N PRO A 354 9.77 10.40 28.84
CA PRO A 354 10.18 9.82 27.57
C PRO A 354 9.99 10.77 26.38
N ILE A 355 10.71 10.50 25.26
CA ILE A 355 10.69 11.32 24.04
C ILE A 355 9.25 11.46 23.51
N ASN A 356 8.86 12.70 23.19
CA ASN A 356 7.56 12.95 22.57
C ASN A 356 7.55 12.47 21.11
N HIS A 357 6.53 11.74 20.69
CA HIS A 357 6.43 11.18 19.33
C HIS A 357 6.44 12.25 18.22
N TYR A 358 5.92 13.45 18.48
CA TYR A 358 6.01 14.55 17.51
C TYR A 358 7.43 15.10 17.38
N GLN A 359 8.19 15.13 18.49
CA GLN A 359 9.62 15.50 18.46
C GLN A 359 10.42 14.49 17.63
N LEU A 360 10.21 13.19 17.88
CA LEU A 360 10.84 12.14 17.12
C LEU A 360 10.53 12.29 15.62
N ALA A 361 9.24 12.45 15.26
CA ALA A 361 8.83 12.58 13.87
C ALA A 361 9.41 13.85 13.21
N SER A 362 9.53 14.97 13.93
CA SER A 362 10.16 16.19 13.43
C SER A 362 11.65 15.98 13.15
N ALA A 363 12.39 15.44 14.12
CA ALA A 363 13.81 15.16 13.97
C ALA A 363 14.09 14.16 12.83
N LEU A 364 13.24 13.14 12.71
CA LEU A 364 13.31 12.19 11.59
C LEU A 364 13.06 12.88 10.24
N GLY A 365 12.06 13.75 10.15
CA GLY A 365 11.78 14.52 8.95
C GLY A 365 12.98 15.34 8.50
N GLU A 366 13.61 16.06 9.43
CA GLU A 366 14.83 16.86 9.18
C GLU A 366 16.00 15.97 8.71
N ALA A 367 16.22 14.84 9.39
CA ALA A 367 17.24 13.87 8.99
C ALA A 367 17.00 13.28 7.59
N LEU A 368 15.75 13.23 7.13
CA LEU A 368 15.35 12.73 5.82
C LEU A 368 15.16 13.83 4.76
N GLY A 369 15.62 15.06 5.04
CA GLY A 369 15.68 16.14 4.06
C GLY A 369 14.54 17.15 4.11
N ALA A 370 13.57 17.00 5.01
CA ALA A 370 12.60 18.06 5.26
C ALA A 370 13.27 19.27 5.95
N GLY A 371 12.66 20.43 5.85
CA GLY A 371 13.07 21.58 6.61
C GLY A 371 12.65 21.48 8.10
N PRO A 372 13.14 22.41 8.95
CA PRO A 372 12.83 22.42 10.37
C PRO A 372 11.32 22.38 10.63
N LEU A 373 10.93 21.64 11.68
CA LEU A 373 9.54 21.54 12.13
C LEU A 373 8.56 21.06 11.04
N GLY A 374 9.02 20.18 10.14
CA GLY A 374 8.19 19.59 9.11
C GLY A 374 7.84 20.52 7.95
N THR A 375 8.64 21.57 7.70
CA THR A 375 8.51 22.42 6.52
C THR A 375 9.11 21.74 5.28
N GLY A 376 8.70 22.17 4.08
CA GLY A 376 9.15 21.55 2.82
C GLY A 376 8.62 20.13 2.66
N HIS A 377 9.48 19.23 2.20
CA HIS A 377 9.14 17.81 2.04
C HIS A 377 10.38 16.90 2.19
N LEU A 378 10.13 15.60 2.45
CA LEU A 378 11.17 14.58 2.51
C LEU A 378 11.89 14.43 1.16
N ALA A 379 13.17 14.07 1.21
CA ALA A 379 13.94 13.74 0.00
C ALA A 379 13.30 12.58 -0.78
N ASP A 380 13.48 12.58 -2.11
CA ASP A 380 12.85 11.61 -3.02
C ASP A 380 13.22 10.14 -2.71
N ASN A 381 14.39 9.93 -2.11
CA ASN A 381 14.84 8.60 -1.74
C ASN A 381 14.36 8.14 -0.36
N ALA A 382 13.61 8.95 0.40
CA ALA A 382 13.07 8.56 1.69
C ALA A 382 11.84 7.67 1.54
N LEU A 383 11.76 6.62 2.34
CA LEU A 383 10.60 5.74 2.47
C LEU A 383 10.29 5.54 3.95
N ILE A 384 9.08 5.88 4.35
CA ILE A 384 8.58 5.69 5.72
C ILE A 384 7.62 4.51 5.74
N ILE A 385 7.84 3.61 6.66
CA ILE A 385 6.96 2.47 6.92
C ILE A 385 6.43 2.59 8.34
N GLY A 386 5.13 2.82 8.47
CA GLY A 386 4.43 2.86 9.76
C GLY A 386 3.91 1.48 10.14
N ASP A 387 4.25 1.00 11.33
CA ASP A 387 3.86 -0.32 11.82
C ASP A 387 3.23 -0.23 13.22
N GLY A 388 2.01 0.25 13.24
CA GLY A 388 1.15 0.27 14.42
C GLY A 388 1.54 1.27 15.51
N GLY A 389 0.57 1.51 16.39
CA GLY A 389 0.71 2.36 17.55
C GLY A 389 0.55 3.86 17.30
N ASP A 390 0.58 4.62 18.39
CA ASP A 390 0.37 6.07 18.38
C ASP A 390 1.47 6.83 17.64
N VAL A 391 2.69 6.30 17.64
CA VAL A 391 3.84 6.89 16.94
C VAL A 391 3.56 7.08 15.46
N VAL A 392 2.91 6.10 14.82
CA VAL A 392 2.56 6.16 13.40
C VAL A 392 1.50 7.23 13.12
N ALA A 393 0.48 7.31 13.98
CA ALA A 393 -0.57 8.32 13.85
C ALA A 393 -0.05 9.75 14.04
N MET A 394 0.93 9.94 14.93
CA MET A 394 1.57 11.23 15.19
C MET A 394 2.55 11.59 14.06
N ALA A 395 3.38 10.64 13.64
CA ALA A 395 4.29 10.83 12.50
C ALA A 395 3.56 11.18 11.21
N ALA A 396 2.43 10.54 10.94
CA ALA A 396 1.58 10.82 9.77
C ALA A 396 1.03 12.26 9.72
N LYS A 397 1.05 13.00 10.84
CA LYS A 397 0.64 14.42 10.90
C LYS A 397 1.80 15.38 10.66
N VAL A 398 3.03 14.95 10.93
CA VAL A 398 4.22 15.81 10.96
C VAL A 398 5.13 15.58 9.76
N LEU A 399 5.29 14.32 9.33
CA LEU A 399 6.20 14.00 8.23
C LEU A 399 5.66 14.52 6.89
N PRO A 400 6.36 15.46 6.25
CA PRO A 400 5.92 16.08 5.01
C PRO A 400 6.38 15.24 3.81
N LEU A 401 5.52 14.37 3.29
CA LEU A 401 5.85 13.51 2.16
C LEU A 401 6.08 14.33 0.87
N GLY A 402 7.12 14.00 0.12
CA GLY A 402 7.49 14.67 -1.13
C GLY A 402 6.92 14.02 -2.39
N GLY A 403 6.59 12.73 -2.33
CA GLY A 403 6.14 11.99 -3.50
C GLY A 403 5.33 10.73 -3.21
N PRO A 404 4.71 10.16 -4.27
CA PRO A 404 3.92 8.95 -4.15
C PRO A 404 4.78 7.74 -3.75
N GLY A 405 4.24 6.91 -2.86
CA GLY A 405 4.93 5.69 -2.40
C GLY A 405 5.97 5.91 -1.31
N GLN A 406 6.14 7.13 -0.81
CA GLN A 406 7.02 7.41 0.34
C GLN A 406 6.44 6.98 1.70
N TRP A 407 5.17 6.62 1.75
CA TRP A 407 4.50 6.16 2.96
C TRP A 407 3.86 4.81 2.72
N LEU A 408 4.21 3.84 3.55
CA LEU A 408 3.53 2.56 3.66
C LEU A 408 3.00 2.39 5.09
N ASP A 409 1.83 1.80 5.22
CA ASP A 409 1.23 1.37 6.48
C ASP A 409 0.39 0.09 6.26
N PRO A 410 -0.10 -0.58 7.29
CA PRO A 410 -0.90 -1.80 7.13
C PRO A 410 -2.13 -1.62 6.23
N GLY A 411 -2.67 -0.41 6.17
CA GLY A 411 -3.94 -0.15 5.50
C GLY A 411 -5.16 -0.42 6.40
N PRO A 412 -6.36 -0.65 5.81
CA PRO A 412 -7.62 -0.67 6.55
C PRO A 412 -7.76 -1.79 7.59
N LEU A 413 -7.10 -2.93 7.39
CA LEU A 413 -7.16 -4.03 8.36
C LEU A 413 -6.38 -3.72 9.64
N GLY A 414 -5.35 -2.89 9.56
CA GLY A 414 -4.59 -2.45 10.72
C GLY A 414 -3.71 -3.55 11.32
N CYS A 415 -3.18 -4.46 10.51
CA CYS A 415 -2.27 -5.50 10.98
C CYS A 415 -1.01 -4.90 11.58
N LEU A 416 -0.55 -5.46 12.68
CA LEU A 416 0.76 -5.20 13.25
C LEU A 416 1.80 -6.19 12.69
N GLY A 417 3.08 -5.82 12.71
CA GLY A 417 4.18 -6.64 12.24
C GLY A 417 4.46 -6.53 10.74
N VAL A 418 3.92 -5.50 10.07
CA VAL A 418 4.17 -5.24 8.64
C VAL A 418 5.52 -4.54 8.39
N GLY A 419 6.08 -3.88 9.39
CA GLY A 419 7.21 -2.97 9.25
C GLY A 419 8.45 -3.62 8.67
N ALA A 420 8.96 -4.66 9.33
CA ALA A 420 10.15 -5.40 8.88
C ALA A 420 9.93 -6.07 7.51
N PRO A 421 8.80 -6.78 7.25
CA PRO A 421 8.52 -7.35 5.93
C PRO A 421 8.44 -6.32 4.79
N PHE A 422 7.81 -5.17 5.03
CA PHE A 422 7.75 -4.11 4.01
C PHE A 422 9.14 -3.50 3.75
N ALA A 423 9.97 -3.35 4.79
CA ALA A 423 11.34 -2.91 4.64
C ALA A 423 12.18 -3.93 3.86
N LEU A 424 11.99 -5.23 4.11
CA LEU A 424 12.62 -6.30 3.35
C LEU A 424 12.28 -6.19 1.86
N ALA A 425 10.99 -6.00 1.53
CA ALA A 425 10.55 -5.78 0.16
C ALA A 425 11.17 -4.53 -0.47
N ALA A 426 11.23 -3.43 0.26
CA ALA A 426 11.86 -2.18 -0.21
C ALA A 426 13.34 -2.38 -0.54
N LYS A 427 14.07 -3.10 0.31
CA LYS A 427 15.50 -3.38 0.09
C LYS A 427 15.75 -4.43 -1.00
N ALA A 428 14.85 -5.38 -1.17
CA ALA A 428 14.91 -6.30 -2.31
C ALA A 428 14.83 -5.55 -3.65
N LEU A 429 14.02 -4.48 -3.72
CA LEU A 429 13.89 -3.62 -4.89
C LEU A 429 15.06 -2.65 -5.08
N ASP A 430 15.88 -2.44 -4.06
CA ASP A 430 16.97 -1.47 -4.06
C ASP A 430 18.31 -2.12 -3.64
N PRO A 431 18.87 -3.03 -4.45
CA PRO A 431 20.11 -3.74 -4.11
C PRO A 431 21.33 -2.83 -4.03
N GLN A 432 21.23 -1.60 -4.54
CA GLN A 432 22.31 -0.60 -4.48
C GLN A 432 22.15 0.37 -3.29
N HIS A 433 21.13 0.15 -2.46
CA HIS A 433 20.88 0.92 -1.22
C HIS A 433 20.72 2.44 -1.41
N HIS A 434 20.13 2.87 -2.52
CA HIS A 434 19.87 4.30 -2.77
C HIS A 434 18.72 4.85 -1.90
N LYS A 435 17.80 3.98 -1.48
CA LYS A 435 16.65 4.37 -0.65
C LYS A 435 16.99 4.35 0.83
N ARG A 436 16.60 5.40 1.51
CA ARG A 436 16.61 5.52 2.97
C ARG A 436 15.28 5.02 3.50
N VAL A 437 15.26 3.77 3.96
CA VAL A 437 14.04 3.10 4.48
C VAL A 437 14.01 3.24 5.99
N VAL A 438 12.93 3.80 6.52
CA VAL A 438 12.71 3.97 7.95
C VAL A 438 11.43 3.25 8.36
N VAL A 439 11.53 2.41 9.37
CA VAL A 439 10.40 1.73 10.02
C VAL A 439 10.08 2.43 11.34
N LEU A 440 8.86 2.93 11.45
CA LEU A 440 8.30 3.42 12.71
C LEU A 440 7.42 2.31 13.27
N SER A 441 7.87 1.64 14.31
CA SER A 441 7.19 0.49 14.88
C SER A 441 6.92 0.70 16.37
N GLY A 442 5.72 0.33 16.82
CA GLY A 442 5.44 0.16 18.23
C GLY A 442 6.08 -1.14 18.77
N ASP A 443 6.23 -1.25 20.08
CA ASP A 443 6.78 -2.42 20.78
C ASP A 443 6.00 -3.71 20.44
N GLY A 444 4.67 -3.65 20.43
CA GLY A 444 3.80 -4.77 20.07
C GLY A 444 3.99 -5.21 18.61
N SER A 445 4.10 -4.26 17.69
CA SER A 445 4.33 -4.55 16.27
C SER A 445 5.69 -5.18 16.04
N PHE A 446 6.72 -4.64 16.69
CA PHE A 446 8.07 -5.19 16.62
C PHE A 446 8.15 -6.62 17.17
N GLY A 447 7.42 -6.90 18.27
CA GLY A 447 7.36 -8.25 18.86
C GLY A 447 6.74 -9.30 17.95
N LEU A 448 5.91 -8.93 16.97
CA LEU A 448 5.27 -9.90 16.07
C LEU A 448 6.23 -10.43 15.00
N ASN A 449 6.91 -9.58 14.25
CA ASN A 449 7.78 -9.99 13.14
C ASN A 449 9.21 -9.43 13.23
N GLY A 450 9.46 -8.44 14.10
CA GLY A 450 10.74 -7.76 14.16
C GLY A 450 11.90 -8.67 14.58
N PHE A 451 11.75 -9.40 15.69
CA PHE A 451 12.84 -10.24 16.20
C PHE A 451 13.13 -11.45 15.34
N SER A 452 12.11 -12.12 14.83
CA SER A 452 12.29 -13.33 14.04
C SER A 452 12.88 -13.00 12.66
N ASP A 453 12.39 -11.98 11.99
CA ASP A 453 12.84 -11.62 10.65
C ASP A 453 14.09 -10.74 10.65
N ILE A 454 14.26 -9.87 11.63
CA ILE A 454 15.49 -9.09 11.82
C ILE A 454 16.60 -9.96 12.41
N GLY A 455 16.31 -10.84 13.37
CA GLY A 455 17.31 -11.59 14.12
C GLY A 455 18.20 -12.50 13.27
N LYS A 456 17.64 -13.25 12.28
CA LYS A 456 18.44 -14.10 11.38
C LYS A 456 19.03 -13.33 10.21
N ASN A 457 18.33 -12.31 9.77
CA ASN A 457 18.81 -11.41 8.72
C ASN A 457 19.52 -10.19 9.29
N LEU A 458 19.83 -10.12 10.60
CA LEU A 458 20.50 -8.95 11.17
C LEU A 458 21.84 -8.72 10.48
N GLY A 459 22.57 -9.79 10.15
CA GLY A 459 23.73 -9.72 9.26
C GLY A 459 23.35 -9.34 7.83
N TYR A 460 22.23 -9.83 7.31
CA TYR A 460 21.73 -9.54 5.96
C TYR A 460 20.97 -8.22 5.93
N VAL A 461 20.14 -7.96 6.94
CA VAL A 461 19.38 -6.71 7.13
C VAL A 461 20.32 -5.58 7.55
N LEU A 462 21.31 -5.79 8.41
CA LEU A 462 22.34 -4.78 8.73
C LEU A 462 23.36 -4.64 7.61
N ALA A 463 23.68 -5.69 6.84
CA ALA A 463 24.51 -5.58 5.64
C ALA A 463 23.75 -4.99 4.45
N MET A 464 22.42 -5.21 4.35
CA MET A 464 21.53 -4.58 3.36
C MET A 464 20.94 -3.25 3.81
N LEU A 465 21.08 -2.87 5.07
CA LEU A 465 20.46 -1.71 5.68
C LEU A 465 21.47 -0.78 6.38
N PRO A 466 22.58 -0.36 5.73
CA PRO A 466 23.38 0.72 6.33
C PRO A 466 22.55 1.99 6.56
N ASP A 467 21.37 2.09 5.92
CA ASP A 467 20.47 3.24 5.93
C ASP A 467 19.07 2.96 6.50
N VAL A 468 18.83 1.85 7.22
CA VAL A 468 17.58 1.63 7.95
C VAL A 468 17.77 1.99 9.40
N LEU A 469 17.05 3.01 9.84
CA LEU A 469 16.90 3.31 11.25
C LEU A 469 15.71 2.48 11.79
N VAL A 470 16.01 1.45 12.58
CA VAL A 470 15.01 0.73 13.38
C VAL A 470 15.08 1.32 14.79
N GLU A 471 14.13 2.15 15.15
CA GLU A 471 14.06 2.68 16.49
C GLU A 471 13.09 1.86 17.33
N LEU A 472 13.64 1.22 18.34
CA LEU A 472 12.91 0.40 19.31
C LEU A 472 12.47 1.27 20.47
N PHE A 473 11.17 1.50 20.61
CA PHE A 473 10.58 2.02 21.83
C PHE A 473 10.32 0.89 22.82
N THR A 474 11.31 0.53 23.60
CA THR A 474 11.04 -0.15 24.88
C THR A 474 10.76 0.91 25.91
N GLY A 475 9.72 0.78 26.73
CA GLY A 475 9.35 1.75 27.79
C GLY A 475 10.42 2.03 28.86
N LYS A 476 11.68 1.76 28.55
CA LYS A 476 12.87 2.13 29.31
C LYS A 476 13.84 2.84 28.36
N THR A 477 13.70 4.14 28.27
CA THR A 477 14.56 5.03 27.49
C THR A 477 15.99 5.04 28.00
N LYS A 478 16.94 4.60 27.17
CA LYS A 478 18.30 5.16 27.20
C LYS A 478 18.38 6.21 26.10
N SER A 479 18.80 7.41 26.47
CA SER A 479 19.02 8.52 25.56
C SER A 479 19.93 8.12 24.40
N LEU A 480 19.45 8.22 23.16
CA LEU A 480 20.26 8.18 21.95
C LEU A 480 20.90 9.57 21.77
N ASN A 481 22.19 9.68 22.08
CA ASN A 481 23.03 10.76 21.55
C ASN A 481 23.29 10.46 20.07
N MET A 482 22.88 11.38 19.18
CA MET A 482 23.06 11.29 17.74
C MET A 482 24.50 11.56 17.28
N ASP A 483 25.50 11.32 18.12
CA ASP A 483 26.90 11.28 17.71
C ASP A 483 27.28 9.87 17.24
N ASN A 484 27.95 9.78 16.11
CA ASN A 484 28.44 8.66 15.31
C ASN A 484 28.89 7.36 16.03
N SER A 485 28.33 7.03 17.18
CA SER A 485 28.63 5.82 17.94
C SER A 485 27.54 4.75 17.86
N LEU A 486 26.80 4.69 16.75
CA LEU A 486 25.84 3.63 16.45
C LEU A 486 26.53 2.34 16.01
N LEU A 487 27.52 1.88 16.76
CA LEU A 487 27.98 0.50 16.78
C LEU A 487 28.56 0.25 18.16
N PRO A 488 27.92 -0.55 19.01
CA PRO A 488 28.14 -1.98 18.95
C PRO A 488 26.88 -2.80 19.34
N LEU A 489 26.13 -3.30 18.37
CA LEU A 489 25.22 -4.42 18.57
C LEU A 489 25.80 -5.70 17.90
N ALA A 490 27.08 -5.72 17.59
CA ALA A 490 27.76 -6.88 17.04
C ALA A 490 28.31 -7.86 18.11
N SER A 491 27.83 -7.75 19.36
CA SER A 491 28.28 -8.66 20.43
C SER A 491 27.15 -9.02 21.42
N ILE A 492 26.00 -9.49 20.87
CA ILE A 492 25.10 -10.36 21.61
C ILE A 492 24.64 -11.48 20.67
#